data_14be63d5e0ae21a89ad6f18eeaff4cf4
#
_entry.id   14be63d5e0ae21a89ad6f18eeaff4cf4
#
_cell.length_a   1.000
_cell.length_b   1.000
_cell.length_c   1.000
_cell.angle_alpha   90.00
_cell.angle_beta   90.00
_cell.angle_gamma   90.00
#
_symmetry.space_group_name_H-M   'P 1'
#
loop_
_entity.id
_entity.type
_entity.pdbx_description
1 polymer ?
#
loop_
_entity_poly.entity_id
_entity_poly.type
_entity_poly.pdbx_seq_one_letter_code
_entity_poly.pdbx_strand_id
1 'polypeptide(L)'
;RIAIIGDGSLAYVMANIVNYVLPNAEIIVIGRHWEKLELFSFAKERYLTDDIPAELSFDHGIECCGGDGSGYAINDLIKYIKPQGSMVLMGVSEYKVNINTRDVLEKGLTLVGSSRSGRADFEKTVKMLSNKKFERRFKNIIYLEEPVRNIQDIHRVFATDLNTAFKTVFKWEV
;
A
#
# COMPACT_ATOMS: atom_id res chain seq x y z
N ARG A 1 9.71 -11.61 7.83
CA ARG A 1 9.31 -11.25 6.44
C ARG A 1 7.92 -10.62 6.47
N ILE A 2 7.75 -9.54 5.74
CA ILE A 2 6.47 -8.79 5.69
C ILE A 2 6.06 -8.65 4.22
N ALA A 3 4.88 -9.16 3.88
CA ALA A 3 4.31 -8.99 2.54
C ALA A 3 3.32 -7.81 2.53
N ILE A 4 3.38 -7.02 1.47
CA ILE A 4 2.44 -5.92 1.20
C ILE A 4 1.79 -6.21 -0.14
N ILE A 5 0.47 -6.38 -0.16
CA ILE A 5 -0.28 -6.57 -1.40
C ILE A 5 -0.95 -5.27 -1.81
N GLY A 6 -0.58 -4.81 -2.99
CA GLY A 6 -0.96 -3.56 -3.62
C GLY A 6 0.24 -2.86 -4.23
N ASP A 7 0.04 -2.14 -5.30
CA ASP A 7 1.06 -1.37 -6.03
C ASP A 7 0.71 0.13 -6.13
N GLY A 8 -0.29 0.57 -5.38
CA GLY A 8 -0.73 1.96 -5.33
C GLY A 8 0.01 2.80 -4.28
N SER A 9 -0.45 4.05 -4.13
CA SER A 9 0.15 5.01 -3.19
C SER A 9 0.14 4.54 -1.73
N LEU A 10 -0.94 3.88 -1.28
CA LEU A 10 -1.02 3.34 0.08
C LEU A 10 0.07 2.28 0.32
N ALA A 11 0.18 1.31 -0.60
CA ALA A 11 1.21 0.27 -0.51
C ALA A 11 2.62 0.86 -0.50
N TYR A 12 2.89 1.85 -1.37
CA TYR A 12 4.19 2.51 -1.42
C TYR A 12 4.53 3.24 -0.11
N VAL A 13 3.57 3.97 0.46
CA VAL A 13 3.74 4.63 1.76
C VAL A 13 4.00 3.60 2.85
N MET A 14 3.20 2.54 2.93
CA MET A 14 3.36 1.49 3.94
C MET A 14 4.69 0.77 3.83
N ALA A 15 5.11 0.39 2.62
CA ALA A 15 6.41 -0.24 2.41
C ALA A 15 7.58 0.65 2.86
N ASN A 16 7.50 1.96 2.60
CA ASN A 16 8.52 2.91 3.07
C ASN A 16 8.51 3.06 4.59
N ILE A 17 7.33 3.10 5.23
CA ILE A 17 7.21 3.16 6.68
C ILE A 17 7.80 1.90 7.31
N VAL A 18 7.43 0.71 6.82
CA VAL A 18 7.98 -0.56 7.30
C VAL A 18 9.50 -0.57 7.16
N ASN A 19 10.04 -0.19 6.01
CA ASN A 19 11.49 -0.13 5.78
C ASN A 19 12.20 0.89 6.67
N TYR A 20 11.52 1.96 7.07
CA TYR A 20 12.08 2.97 7.97
C TYR A 20 12.05 2.54 9.44
N VAL A 21 10.94 1.96 9.88
CA VAL A 21 10.70 1.59 11.29
C VAL A 21 11.34 0.24 11.62
N LEU A 22 11.36 -0.68 10.67
CA LEU A 22 11.88 -2.04 10.80
C LEU A 22 12.97 -2.31 9.75
N PRO A 23 14.16 -1.70 9.89
CA PRO A 23 15.20 -1.74 8.84
C PRO A 23 15.74 -3.14 8.55
N ASN A 24 15.52 -4.11 9.43
CA ASN A 24 15.93 -5.50 9.27
C ASN A 24 14.80 -6.40 8.71
N ALA A 25 13.61 -5.86 8.50
CA ALA A 25 12.52 -6.63 7.90
C ALA A 25 12.76 -6.84 6.40
N GLU A 26 12.58 -8.07 5.94
CA GLU A 26 12.52 -8.37 4.52
C GLU A 26 11.13 -8.04 4.00
N ILE A 27 11.05 -7.04 3.14
CA ILE A 27 9.79 -6.57 2.55
C ILE A 27 9.58 -7.26 1.22
N ILE A 28 8.39 -7.82 1.05
CA ILE A 28 7.89 -8.42 -0.19
C ILE A 28 6.74 -7.54 -0.67
N VAL A 29 6.74 -7.15 -1.94
CA VAL A 29 5.64 -6.38 -2.52
C VAL A 29 5.02 -7.18 -3.65
N ILE A 30 3.69 -7.30 -3.61
CA ILE A 30 2.91 -8.02 -4.62
C ILE A 30 1.92 -7.04 -5.25
N GLY A 31 1.91 -6.95 -6.57
CA GLY A 31 1.07 -5.99 -7.30
C GLY A 31 0.70 -6.46 -8.69
N ARG A 32 -0.10 -5.65 -9.39
CA ARG A 32 -0.58 -5.99 -10.74
C ARG A 32 0.23 -5.36 -11.88
N HIS A 33 0.97 -4.28 -11.58
CA HIS A 33 1.63 -3.46 -12.60
C HIS A 33 3.13 -3.41 -12.33
N TRP A 34 3.91 -4.03 -13.19
CA TRP A 34 5.36 -4.10 -13.00
C TRP A 34 6.01 -2.72 -12.95
N GLU A 35 5.57 -1.79 -13.78
CA GLU A 35 6.07 -0.41 -13.82
C GLU A 35 5.89 0.33 -12.48
N LYS A 36 4.86 -0.02 -11.71
CA LYS A 36 4.67 0.51 -10.34
C LYS A 36 5.55 -0.23 -9.33
N LEU A 37 5.69 -1.55 -9.50
CA LEU A 37 6.54 -2.36 -8.63
C LEU A 37 8.02 -1.96 -8.74
N GLU A 38 8.48 -1.44 -9.87
CA GLU A 38 9.86 -0.93 -10.03
C GLU A 38 10.20 0.17 -9.02
N LEU A 39 9.25 0.99 -8.60
CA LEU A 39 9.44 2.04 -7.61
C LEU A 39 9.74 1.49 -6.20
N PHE A 40 9.36 0.25 -5.94
CA PHE A 40 9.68 -0.44 -4.67
C PHE A 40 11.07 -1.08 -4.69
N SER A 41 12.04 -0.44 -5.33
CA SER A 41 13.41 -0.96 -5.49
C SER A 41 14.14 -1.28 -4.18
N PHE A 42 13.64 -0.78 -3.05
CA PHE A 42 14.14 -1.07 -1.71
C PHE A 42 13.53 -2.35 -1.10
N ALA A 43 12.48 -2.92 -1.70
CA ALA A 43 11.91 -4.19 -1.28
C ALA A 43 12.86 -5.34 -1.65
N LYS A 44 12.88 -6.37 -0.82
CA LYS A 44 13.70 -7.57 -1.02
C LYS A 44 13.22 -8.38 -2.22
N GLU A 45 11.91 -8.51 -2.35
CA GLU A 45 11.25 -9.28 -3.40
C GLU A 45 10.04 -8.51 -3.93
N ARG A 46 9.74 -8.68 -5.21
CA ARG A 46 8.59 -8.07 -5.88
C ARG A 46 8.01 -9.09 -6.85
N TYR A 47 6.69 -9.27 -6.81
CA TYR A 47 5.98 -10.24 -7.64
C TYR A 47 4.74 -9.62 -8.28
N LEU A 48 4.43 -10.04 -9.48
CA LEU A 48 3.10 -9.86 -10.04
C LEU A 48 2.13 -10.85 -9.36
N THR A 49 0.86 -10.46 -9.24
CA THR A 49 -0.17 -11.31 -8.62
C THR A 49 -0.32 -12.66 -9.31
N ASP A 50 -0.03 -12.73 -10.61
CA ASP A 50 -0.14 -13.96 -11.40
C ASP A 50 1.15 -14.81 -11.38
N ASP A 51 2.25 -14.29 -10.79
CA ASP A 51 3.57 -14.92 -10.78
C ASP A 51 4.11 -15.14 -9.35
N ILE A 52 3.21 -15.28 -8.36
CA ILE A 52 3.63 -15.53 -6.98
C ILE A 52 4.18 -16.95 -6.86
N PRO A 53 5.44 -17.13 -6.40
CA PRO A 53 6.01 -18.46 -6.21
C PRO A 53 5.19 -19.30 -5.22
N ALA A 54 4.97 -20.57 -5.54
CA ALA A 54 4.15 -21.46 -4.72
C ALA A 54 4.73 -21.66 -3.30
N GLU A 55 6.07 -21.60 -3.16
CA GLU A 55 6.80 -21.71 -1.91
C GLU A 55 6.92 -20.39 -1.14
N LEU A 56 6.36 -19.29 -1.64
CA LEU A 56 6.40 -18.02 -0.95
C LEU A 56 5.83 -18.17 0.47
N SER A 57 6.52 -17.61 1.44
CA SER A 57 6.02 -17.54 2.81
C SER A 57 6.52 -16.30 3.54
N PHE A 58 5.69 -15.76 4.43
CA PHE A 58 6.00 -14.58 5.23
C PHE A 58 5.30 -14.64 6.58
N ASP A 59 5.75 -13.81 7.52
CA ASP A 59 5.27 -13.83 8.90
C ASP A 59 4.09 -12.86 9.10
N HIS A 60 4.10 -11.73 8.38
CA HIS A 60 3.08 -10.69 8.47
C HIS A 60 2.65 -10.20 7.09
N GLY A 61 1.39 -9.78 6.99
CA GLY A 61 0.81 -9.26 5.75
C GLY A 61 0.17 -7.88 5.93
N ILE A 62 0.21 -7.04 4.89
CA ILE A 62 -0.50 -5.76 4.84
C ILE A 62 -1.30 -5.70 3.54
N GLU A 63 -2.61 -5.59 3.66
CA GLU A 63 -3.50 -5.43 2.51
C GLU A 63 -3.67 -3.93 2.21
N CYS A 64 -3.31 -3.54 0.98
CA CYS A 64 -3.34 -2.15 0.51
C CYS A 64 -4.06 -1.96 -0.83
N CYS A 65 -4.89 -2.93 -1.25
CA CYS A 65 -5.57 -2.86 -2.54
C CYS A 65 -6.86 -2.03 -2.49
N GLY A 66 -7.77 -2.40 -1.61
CA GLY A 66 -9.12 -1.83 -1.61
C GLY A 66 -9.97 -2.23 -2.83
N GLY A 67 -11.21 -1.70 -2.89
CA GLY A 67 -12.14 -1.96 -3.98
C GLY A 67 -12.38 -3.45 -4.23
N ASP A 68 -12.66 -3.80 -5.48
CA ASP A 68 -12.92 -5.20 -5.89
C ASP A 68 -11.70 -6.11 -5.74
N GLY A 69 -10.50 -5.54 -5.71
CA GLY A 69 -9.25 -6.30 -5.54
C GLY A 69 -8.98 -6.78 -4.11
N SER A 70 -9.65 -6.20 -3.11
CA SER A 70 -9.37 -6.47 -1.69
C SER A 70 -9.58 -7.95 -1.32
N GLY A 71 -10.66 -8.56 -1.81
CA GLY A 71 -10.95 -9.97 -1.53
C GLY A 71 -9.86 -10.92 -2.04
N TYR A 72 -9.35 -10.69 -3.24
CA TYR A 72 -8.24 -11.46 -3.82
C TYR A 72 -6.96 -11.25 -3.01
N ALA A 73 -6.63 -10.00 -2.72
CA ALA A 73 -5.43 -9.65 -1.95
C ALA A 73 -5.43 -10.27 -0.54
N ILE A 74 -6.56 -10.24 0.16
CA ILE A 74 -6.71 -10.86 1.49
C ILE A 74 -6.54 -12.38 1.39
N ASN A 75 -7.15 -13.03 0.40
CA ASN A 75 -7.03 -14.48 0.22
C ASN A 75 -5.61 -14.90 -0.17
N ASP A 76 -4.90 -14.13 -0.96
CA ASP A 76 -3.48 -14.37 -1.25
C ASP A 76 -2.62 -14.23 0.01
N LEU A 77 -2.87 -13.20 0.84
CA LEU A 77 -2.21 -13.10 2.14
C LEU A 77 -2.50 -14.34 3.01
N ILE A 78 -3.75 -14.75 3.13
CA ILE A 78 -4.14 -15.95 3.90
C ILE A 78 -3.43 -17.20 3.37
N LYS A 79 -3.31 -17.33 2.05
CA LYS A 79 -2.67 -18.48 1.40
C LYS A 79 -1.19 -18.62 1.77
N TYR A 80 -0.43 -17.54 1.70
CA TYR A 80 1.03 -17.58 1.81
C TYR A 80 1.58 -17.22 3.20
N ILE A 81 0.76 -16.65 4.08
CA ILE A 81 1.17 -16.34 5.46
C ILE A 81 1.40 -17.62 6.27
N LYS A 82 2.46 -17.63 7.08
CA LYS A 82 2.77 -18.75 7.98
C LYS A 82 1.69 -18.90 9.06
N PRO A 83 1.56 -20.10 9.65
CA PRO A 83 0.75 -20.29 10.84
C PRO A 83 1.10 -19.29 11.95
N GLN A 84 0.07 -18.84 12.69
CA GLN A 84 0.13 -17.80 13.73
C GLN A 84 0.59 -16.42 13.23
N GLY A 85 0.63 -16.22 11.92
CA GLY A 85 0.91 -14.93 11.32
C GLY A 85 -0.21 -13.91 11.58
N SER A 86 0.10 -12.64 11.31
CA SER A 86 -0.87 -11.56 11.42
C SER A 86 -0.96 -10.74 10.15
N MET A 87 -2.14 -10.20 9.86
CA MET A 87 -2.32 -9.29 8.75
C MET A 87 -3.10 -8.05 9.14
N VAL A 88 -2.77 -6.94 8.50
CA VAL A 88 -3.45 -5.66 8.66
C VAL A 88 -4.24 -5.37 7.39
N LEU A 89 -5.53 -5.09 7.55
CA LEU A 89 -6.42 -4.71 6.47
C LEU A 89 -6.53 -3.19 6.44
N MET A 90 -6.11 -2.57 5.35
CA MET A 90 -6.07 -1.11 5.18
C MET A 90 -6.78 -0.64 3.92
N GLY A 91 -6.97 -1.52 2.96
CA GLY A 91 -7.73 -1.22 1.75
C GLY A 91 -9.23 -1.06 2.05
N VAL A 92 -9.84 -0.04 1.46
CA VAL A 92 -11.29 0.19 1.62
C VAL A 92 -12.02 -0.48 0.48
N SER A 93 -12.94 -1.40 0.80
CA SER A 93 -13.91 -1.98 -0.13
C SER A 93 -15.28 -1.38 0.07
N GLU A 94 -15.99 -1.09 -1.01
CA GLU A 94 -17.36 -0.58 -0.97
C GLU A 94 -18.34 -1.64 -0.46
N TYR A 95 -18.09 -2.90 -0.81
CA TYR A 95 -18.93 -4.04 -0.44
C TYR A 95 -18.16 -5.05 0.44
N LYS A 96 -18.92 -5.95 1.05
CA LYS A 96 -18.35 -7.08 1.78
C LYS A 96 -17.55 -7.98 0.84
N VAL A 97 -16.39 -8.42 1.28
CA VAL A 97 -15.53 -9.34 0.52
C VAL A 97 -15.55 -10.73 1.16
N ASN A 98 -15.50 -11.76 0.32
CA ASN A 98 -15.41 -13.14 0.78
C ASN A 98 -13.96 -13.51 1.05
N ILE A 99 -13.67 -14.06 2.22
CA ILE A 99 -12.34 -14.52 2.61
C ILE A 99 -12.38 -15.98 3.03
N ASN A 100 -11.26 -16.68 2.89
CA ASN A 100 -11.10 -18.06 3.30
C ASN A 100 -10.96 -18.18 4.84
N THR A 101 -12.09 -18.19 5.53
CA THR A 101 -12.12 -18.28 7.00
C THR A 101 -11.63 -19.62 7.52
N ARG A 102 -11.67 -20.69 6.70
CA ARG A 102 -11.14 -22.00 7.08
C ARG A 102 -9.63 -21.93 7.30
N ASP A 103 -8.88 -21.37 6.36
CA ASP A 103 -7.42 -21.22 6.49
C ASP A 103 -7.06 -20.24 7.62
N VAL A 104 -7.87 -19.19 7.83
CA VAL A 104 -7.69 -18.29 8.99
C VAL A 104 -7.74 -19.09 10.30
N LEU A 105 -8.72 -19.99 10.44
CA LEU A 105 -8.88 -20.85 11.62
C LEU A 105 -7.74 -21.87 11.71
N GLU A 106 -7.47 -22.61 10.63
CA GLU A 106 -6.49 -23.70 10.63
C GLU A 106 -5.05 -23.20 10.90
N LYS A 107 -4.72 -22.02 10.39
CA LYS A 107 -3.41 -21.40 10.62
C LYS A 107 -3.35 -20.57 11.92
N GLY A 108 -4.46 -20.34 12.60
CA GLY A 108 -4.53 -19.49 13.81
C GLY A 108 -4.12 -18.04 13.52
N LEU A 109 -4.62 -17.45 12.41
CA LEU A 109 -4.22 -16.11 11.98
C LEU A 109 -4.89 -15.01 12.80
N THR A 110 -4.18 -13.89 12.94
CA THR A 110 -4.72 -12.65 13.49
C THR A 110 -4.99 -11.65 12.37
N LEU A 111 -6.23 -11.21 12.21
CA LEU A 111 -6.63 -10.16 11.26
C LEU A 111 -6.98 -8.89 12.03
N VAL A 112 -6.35 -7.76 11.64
CA VAL A 112 -6.54 -6.47 12.29
C VAL A 112 -6.93 -5.43 11.24
N GLY A 113 -8.01 -4.69 11.48
CA GLY A 113 -8.38 -3.54 10.67
C GLY A 113 -7.63 -2.28 11.15
N SER A 114 -7.17 -1.46 10.21
CA SER A 114 -6.60 -0.14 10.52
C SER A 114 -7.31 0.93 9.70
N SER A 115 -7.93 1.89 10.39
CA SER A 115 -8.68 2.96 9.75
C SER A 115 -8.53 4.26 10.54
N ARG A 116 -8.48 5.37 9.79
CA ARG A 116 -8.38 6.73 10.28
C ARG A 116 -7.05 7.03 10.97
N SER A 117 -6.80 8.32 11.23
CA SER A 117 -5.59 8.81 11.88
C SER A 117 -5.96 9.83 12.93
N GLY A 118 -5.31 9.78 14.08
CA GLY A 118 -5.42 10.74 15.14
C GLY A 118 -4.23 11.72 15.16
N ARG A 119 -4.25 12.66 16.08
CA ARG A 119 -3.20 13.68 16.25
C ARG A 119 -1.80 13.07 16.39
N ALA A 120 -1.67 12.02 17.18
CA ALA A 120 -0.38 11.34 17.40
C ALA A 120 0.22 10.75 16.11
N ASP A 121 -0.63 10.31 15.17
CA ASP A 121 -0.17 9.77 13.89
C ASP A 121 0.37 10.89 12.99
N PHE A 122 -0.28 12.05 12.97
CA PHE A 122 0.22 13.24 12.27
C PHE A 122 1.56 13.72 12.85
N GLU A 123 1.69 13.80 14.17
CA GLU A 123 2.93 14.20 14.84
C GLU A 123 4.10 13.24 14.50
N LYS A 124 3.85 11.93 14.52
CA LYS A 124 4.83 10.92 14.08
C LYS A 124 5.21 11.07 12.61
N THR A 125 4.22 11.28 11.74
CA THR A 125 4.45 11.45 10.30
C THR A 125 5.33 12.67 10.03
N VAL A 126 5.06 13.82 10.65
CA VAL A 126 5.90 15.02 10.52
C VAL A 126 7.34 14.74 10.96
N LYS A 127 7.51 14.04 12.09
CA LYS A 127 8.83 13.64 12.58
C LYS A 127 9.56 12.71 11.59
N MET A 128 8.87 11.74 11.00
CA MET A 128 9.46 10.85 10.00
C MET A 128 9.86 11.59 8.72
N LEU A 129 9.01 12.50 8.24
CA LEU A 129 9.28 13.33 7.05
C LEU A 129 10.42 14.34 7.25
N SER A 130 10.83 14.63 8.49
CA SER A 130 12.04 15.43 8.77
C SER A 130 13.32 14.69 8.35
N ASN A 131 13.28 13.37 8.18
CA ASN A 131 14.38 12.59 7.62
C ASN A 131 14.42 12.74 6.10
N LYS A 132 15.47 13.42 5.57
CA LYS A 132 15.61 13.74 4.14
C LYS A 132 15.64 12.50 3.22
N LYS A 133 16.18 11.37 3.69
CA LYS A 133 16.20 10.11 2.91
C LYS A 133 14.79 9.53 2.79
N PHE A 134 14.01 9.61 3.87
CA PHE A 134 12.62 9.16 3.89
C PHE A 134 11.76 10.10 3.03
N GLU A 135 11.84 11.42 3.22
CA GLU A 135 11.11 12.44 2.45
C GLU A 135 11.29 12.28 0.93
N ARG A 136 12.54 12.08 0.47
CA ARG A 136 12.85 11.98 -0.96
C ARG A 136 12.06 10.88 -1.67
N ARG A 137 11.79 9.76 -1.01
CA ARG A 137 11.04 8.65 -1.60
C ARG A 137 9.60 9.02 -1.91
N PHE A 138 8.98 9.88 -1.09
CA PHE A 138 7.59 10.30 -1.31
C PHE A 138 7.41 11.21 -2.52
N LYS A 139 8.48 11.86 -3.00
CA LYS A 139 8.42 12.65 -4.24
C LYS A 139 8.12 11.78 -5.47
N ASN A 140 8.45 10.50 -5.43
CA ASN A 140 8.21 9.57 -6.52
C ASN A 140 6.73 9.25 -6.74
N ILE A 141 5.88 9.50 -5.74
CA ILE A 141 4.43 9.24 -5.83
C ILE A 141 3.61 10.54 -5.95
N ILE A 142 4.25 11.66 -6.22
CA ILE A 142 3.59 12.95 -6.39
C ILE A 142 3.71 13.38 -7.84
N TYR A 143 2.57 13.55 -8.51
CA TYR A 143 2.47 14.20 -9.80
C TYR A 143 2.03 15.66 -9.59
N LEU A 144 2.85 16.60 -10.01
CA LEU A 144 2.53 18.03 -9.91
C LEU A 144 1.80 18.46 -11.19
N GLU A 145 0.53 18.80 -11.04
CA GLU A 145 -0.31 19.33 -12.11
C GLU A 145 -0.18 20.86 -12.20
N GLU A 146 -0.58 21.41 -13.33
CA GLU A 146 -0.68 22.86 -13.54
C GLU A 146 -1.57 23.53 -12.48
N PRO A 147 -1.29 24.81 -12.15
CA PRO A 147 -2.08 25.53 -11.16
C PRO A 147 -3.57 25.59 -11.49
N VAL A 148 -4.38 25.59 -10.45
CA VAL A 148 -5.83 25.74 -10.52
C VAL A 148 -6.22 27.21 -10.33
N ARG A 149 -6.94 27.77 -11.30
CA ARG A 149 -7.41 29.16 -11.31
C ARG A 149 -8.92 29.28 -11.41
N ASN A 150 -9.58 28.22 -11.86
CA ASN A 150 -11.01 28.18 -12.11
C ASN A 150 -11.56 26.75 -12.01
N ILE A 151 -12.89 26.59 -12.15
CA ILE A 151 -13.58 25.30 -12.03
C ILE A 151 -13.14 24.28 -13.11
N GLN A 152 -12.83 24.74 -14.32
CA GLN A 152 -12.38 23.87 -15.42
C GLN A 152 -11.01 23.25 -15.10
N ASP A 153 -10.13 23.99 -14.42
CA ASP A 153 -8.86 23.46 -13.95
C ASP A 153 -9.04 22.37 -12.90
N ILE A 154 -10.06 22.48 -12.04
CA ILE A 154 -10.41 21.42 -11.08
C ILE A 154 -10.79 20.15 -11.83
N HIS A 155 -11.65 20.23 -12.85
CA HIS A 155 -12.03 19.07 -13.65
C HIS A 155 -10.82 18.43 -14.34
N ARG A 156 -9.90 19.23 -14.86
CA ARG A 156 -8.64 18.74 -15.45
C ARG A 156 -7.80 17.96 -14.41
N VAL A 157 -7.62 18.51 -13.20
CA VAL A 157 -6.87 17.84 -12.13
C VAL A 157 -7.49 16.51 -11.75
N PHE A 158 -8.82 16.42 -11.62
CA PHE A 158 -9.50 15.16 -11.35
C PHE A 158 -9.30 14.14 -12.48
N ALA A 159 -9.41 14.59 -13.73
CA ALA A 159 -9.15 13.72 -14.88
C ALA A 159 -7.71 13.20 -14.90
N THR A 160 -6.74 14.05 -14.54
CA THR A 160 -5.34 13.66 -14.41
C THR A 160 -5.14 12.65 -13.26
N ASP A 161 -5.75 12.87 -12.09
CA ASP A 161 -5.60 11.97 -10.93
C ASP A 161 -6.13 10.56 -11.22
N LEU A 162 -7.20 10.45 -12.00
CA LEU A 162 -7.74 9.15 -12.43
C LEU A 162 -6.78 8.38 -13.35
N ASN A 163 -5.88 9.06 -14.05
CA ASN A 163 -4.97 8.48 -15.02
C ASN A 163 -3.51 8.40 -14.52
N THR A 164 -3.20 9.02 -13.38
CA THR A 164 -1.87 8.92 -12.77
C THR A 164 -1.73 7.68 -11.91
N ALA A 165 -0.52 7.17 -11.80
CA ALA A 165 -0.24 5.98 -11.00
C ALA A 165 -0.39 6.21 -9.48
N PHE A 166 -0.26 7.46 -9.04
CA PHE A 166 -0.20 7.82 -7.62
C PHE A 166 -1.05 9.05 -7.28
N LYS A 167 -0.46 10.08 -6.67
CA LYS A 167 -1.18 11.25 -6.15
C LYS A 167 -0.90 12.50 -6.97
N THR A 168 -1.97 13.11 -7.48
CA THR A 168 -1.92 14.40 -8.16
C THR A 168 -2.01 15.54 -7.12
N VAL A 169 -1.14 16.52 -7.24
CA VAL A 169 -1.15 17.74 -6.42
C VAL A 169 -1.08 18.98 -7.32
N PHE A 170 -1.62 20.09 -6.87
CA PHE A 170 -1.63 21.34 -7.61
C PHE A 170 -1.53 22.55 -6.67
N LYS A 171 -1.24 23.72 -7.22
CA LYS A 171 -1.30 25.00 -6.50
C LYS A 171 -2.59 25.74 -6.83
N TRP A 172 -3.16 26.38 -5.83
CA TRP A 172 -4.21 27.36 -6.05
C TRP A 172 -3.57 28.70 -6.46
N GLU A 173 -4.00 29.27 -7.57
CA GLU A 173 -3.64 30.61 -8.05
C GLU A 173 -4.93 31.40 -8.33
N VAL A 174 -5.69 31.71 -7.26
CA VAL A 174 -6.97 32.43 -7.33
C VAL A 174 -6.73 33.89 -6.93
#